data_27b087be2dd8be1d1dca631157e88bef
#
_entry.id   27b087be2dd8be1d1dca631157e88bef
#
_cell.length_a   1.000
_cell.length_b   1.000
_cell.length_c   1.000
_cell.angle_alpha   90.00
_cell.angle_beta   90.00
_cell.angle_gamma   90.00
#
_symmetry.space_group_name_H-M   'P 1'
#
loop_
_entity.id
_entity.type
_entity.pdbx_description
1 polymer ?
#
loop_
_entity_poly.entity_id
_entity_poly.type
_entity_poly.pdbx_seq_one_letter_code
_entity_poly.pdbx_strand_id
1 'polypeptide(L)'
;MRFRLASSPHQHIRRDTGQVMRLVIYAMIPGILLQTWFFGWGTIIQIVLAVITAIVTEASILELRKRDFERALKDYSAVLAAILLAVSIPPFAPWWVIVIGTFFAIGIVKQLYGGLGFNVFNPDMVAYVMLIAVSFTHSTLPTIDTV
;
A
#
# COMPACT_ATOMS: atom_id res chain seq x y z
N MET A 1 -50.88 -24.37 -0.58
CA MET A 1 -49.86 -23.49 0.06
C MET A 1 -48.65 -23.37 -0.88
N ARG A 2 -48.42 -22.20 -1.48
CA ARG A 2 -47.22 -21.95 -2.31
C ARG A 2 -46.15 -21.39 -1.39
N PHE A 3 -45.13 -22.16 -1.10
CA PHE A 3 -43.92 -21.66 -0.41
C PHE A 3 -43.20 -20.69 -1.34
N ARG A 4 -43.20 -19.40 -1.03
CA ARG A 4 -42.31 -18.43 -1.65
C ARG A 4 -40.93 -18.64 -1.07
N LEU A 5 -40.06 -19.33 -1.80
CA LEU A 5 -38.62 -19.34 -1.54
C LEU A 5 -38.11 -17.93 -1.87
N ALA A 6 -38.14 -17.04 -0.90
CA ALA A 6 -37.39 -15.80 -0.98
C ALA A 6 -35.93 -16.16 -0.73
N SER A 7 -35.11 -16.11 -1.76
CA SER A 7 -33.65 -16.10 -1.59
C SER A 7 -33.31 -14.99 -0.59
N SER A 8 -32.44 -15.31 0.38
CA SER A 8 -32.05 -14.34 1.42
C SER A 8 -31.65 -13.02 0.76
N PRO A 9 -32.12 -11.85 1.31
CA PRO A 9 -31.79 -10.57 0.72
C PRO A 9 -30.29 -10.31 0.89
N HIS A 10 -29.53 -10.61 -0.14
CA HIS A 10 -28.19 -10.05 -0.27
C HIS A 10 -28.38 -8.57 -0.53
N GLN A 11 -28.29 -7.76 0.51
CA GLN A 11 -28.13 -6.34 0.36
C GLN A 11 -26.75 -6.10 -0.28
N HIS A 12 -26.70 -6.13 -1.59
CA HIS A 12 -25.59 -5.57 -2.33
C HIS A 12 -25.64 -4.05 -2.17
N ILE A 13 -25.10 -3.58 -1.05
CA ILE A 13 -24.68 -2.19 -0.98
C ILE A 13 -23.53 -2.11 -1.98
N ARG A 14 -23.84 -1.61 -3.18
CA ARG A 14 -22.82 -1.26 -4.18
C ARG A 14 -22.02 -0.08 -3.66
N ARG A 15 -21.12 -0.34 -2.72
CA ARG A 15 -20.10 0.64 -2.38
C ARG A 15 -19.07 0.57 -3.49
N ASP A 16 -18.89 1.70 -4.15
CA ASP A 16 -17.80 1.88 -5.10
C ASP A 16 -16.46 1.60 -4.39
N THR A 17 -15.56 0.86 -5.03
CA THR A 17 -14.26 0.47 -4.45
C THR A 17 -13.51 1.68 -3.91
N GLY A 18 -13.57 2.82 -4.62
CA GLY A 18 -12.97 4.07 -4.17
C GLY A 18 -13.57 4.64 -2.89
N GLN A 19 -14.86 4.39 -2.61
CA GLN A 19 -15.49 4.82 -1.37
C GLN A 19 -14.98 3.99 -0.18
N VAL A 20 -14.85 2.69 -0.36
CA VAL A 20 -14.31 1.79 0.68
C VAL A 20 -12.86 2.15 1.00
N MET A 21 -12.02 2.36 -0.04
CA MET A 21 -10.61 2.73 0.14
C MET A 21 -10.45 4.06 0.90
N ARG A 22 -11.26 5.07 0.55
CA ARG A 22 -11.28 6.35 1.30
C ARG A 22 -11.68 6.19 2.76
N LEU A 23 -12.66 5.34 3.03
CA LEU A 23 -13.13 5.09 4.39
C LEU A 23 -12.04 4.42 5.24
N VAL A 24 -11.27 3.51 4.66
CA VAL A 24 -10.11 2.88 5.32
C VAL A 24 -9.02 3.93 5.59
N ILE A 25 -8.72 4.82 4.64
CA ILE A 25 -7.76 5.90 4.86
C ILE A 25 -8.19 6.78 6.04
N TYR A 26 -9.48 7.17 6.12
CA TYR A 26 -9.99 7.95 7.26
C TYR A 26 -9.88 7.17 8.58
N ALA A 27 -10.13 5.87 8.57
CA ALA A 27 -9.98 5.04 9.76
C ALA A 27 -8.53 4.93 10.25
N MET A 28 -7.54 5.12 9.37
CA MET A 28 -6.12 5.12 9.73
C MET A 28 -5.63 6.43 10.36
N ILE A 29 -6.37 7.54 10.18
CA ILE A 29 -5.94 8.87 10.68
C ILE A 29 -5.60 8.86 12.17
N PRO A 30 -6.43 8.31 13.09
CA PRO A 30 -6.09 8.31 14.50
C PRO A 30 -4.80 7.53 14.79
N GLY A 31 -4.54 6.42 14.09
CA GLY A 31 -3.30 5.67 14.22
C GLY A 31 -2.08 6.46 13.75
N ILE A 32 -2.19 7.16 12.62
CA ILE A 32 -1.14 8.04 12.08
C ILE A 32 -0.83 9.18 13.05
N LEU A 33 -1.86 9.78 13.65
CA LEU A 33 -1.69 10.85 14.64
C LEU A 33 -0.95 10.36 15.87
N LEU A 34 -1.31 9.19 16.41
CA LEU A 34 -0.61 8.57 17.54
C LEU A 34 0.83 8.25 17.19
N GLN A 35 1.07 7.65 16.03
CA GLN A 35 2.42 7.31 15.58
C GLN A 35 3.27 8.57 15.40
N THR A 36 2.71 9.64 14.85
CA THR A 36 3.39 10.93 14.71
C THR A 36 3.68 11.56 16.07
N TRP A 37 2.77 11.40 17.04
CA TRP A 37 2.97 11.90 18.40
C TRP A 37 4.15 11.21 19.09
N PHE A 38 4.27 9.90 18.96
CA PHE A 38 5.34 9.12 19.61
C PHE A 38 6.68 9.18 18.89
N PHE A 39 6.66 9.16 17.56
CA PHE A 39 7.87 9.06 16.73
C PHE A 39 8.27 10.36 16.03
N GLY A 40 7.44 11.38 16.13
CA GLY A 40 7.70 12.69 15.53
C GLY A 40 7.37 12.78 14.04
N TRP A 41 7.86 13.83 13.41
CA TRP A 41 7.55 14.20 12.02
C TRP A 41 8.03 13.19 10.96
N GLY A 42 8.93 12.28 11.33
CA GLY A 42 9.45 11.25 10.43
C GLY A 42 8.35 10.41 9.79
N THR A 43 7.29 10.06 10.53
CA THR A 43 6.14 9.31 10.02
C THR A 43 5.41 10.06 8.89
N ILE A 44 5.19 11.35 9.05
CA ILE A 44 4.49 12.16 8.04
C ILE A 44 5.35 12.27 6.77
N ILE A 45 6.65 12.51 6.93
CA ILE A 45 7.58 12.59 5.79
C ILE A 45 7.59 11.27 5.01
N GLN A 46 7.62 10.13 5.71
CA GLN A 46 7.56 8.82 5.07
C GLN A 46 6.24 8.59 4.32
N ILE A 47 5.11 8.96 4.90
CA ILE A 47 3.80 8.83 4.25
C ILE A 47 3.75 9.69 2.98
N VAL A 48 4.17 10.94 3.06
CA VAL A 48 4.20 11.83 1.88
C VAL A 48 5.09 11.27 0.79
N LEU A 49 6.29 10.81 1.15
CA LEU A 49 7.24 10.22 0.19
C LEU A 49 6.68 8.95 -0.45
N ALA A 50 6.06 8.06 0.35
CA ALA A 50 5.42 6.86 -0.13
C ALA A 50 4.27 7.16 -1.10
N VAL A 51 3.39 8.10 -0.77
CA VAL A 51 2.25 8.49 -1.62
C VAL A 51 2.74 9.08 -2.94
N ILE A 52 3.72 9.97 -2.91
CA ILE A 52 4.30 10.54 -4.13
C ILE A 52 4.89 9.43 -5.00
N THR A 53 5.70 8.55 -4.42
CA THR A 53 6.31 7.41 -5.14
C THR A 53 5.24 6.48 -5.73
N ALA A 54 4.17 6.19 -4.97
CA ALA A 54 3.07 5.35 -5.43
C ALA A 54 2.35 5.94 -6.64
N ILE A 55 2.02 7.24 -6.58
CA ILE A 55 1.32 7.92 -7.67
C ILE A 55 2.21 7.97 -8.92
N VAL A 56 3.49 8.32 -8.78
CA VAL A 56 4.44 8.37 -9.90
C VAL A 56 4.62 6.98 -10.53
N THR A 57 4.78 5.95 -9.72
CA THR A 57 4.93 4.56 -10.20
C THR A 57 3.68 4.09 -10.92
N GLU A 58 2.50 4.31 -10.32
CA GLU A 58 1.23 3.93 -10.93
C GLU A 58 0.99 4.66 -12.24
N ALA A 59 1.23 5.97 -12.28
CA ALA A 59 1.12 6.79 -13.47
C ALA A 59 2.02 6.29 -14.60
N SER A 60 3.30 6.05 -14.30
CA SER A 60 4.28 5.56 -15.28
C SER A 60 3.88 4.22 -15.89
N ILE A 61 3.38 3.29 -15.07
CA ILE A 61 2.98 1.96 -15.55
C ILE A 61 1.67 2.00 -16.35
N LEU A 62 0.71 2.84 -15.95
CA LEU A 62 -0.54 3.02 -16.68
C LEU A 62 -0.31 3.64 -18.06
N GLU A 63 0.61 4.60 -18.14
CA GLU A 63 1.04 5.20 -19.42
C GLU A 63 1.66 4.16 -20.35
N LEU A 64 2.57 3.32 -19.83
CA LEU A 64 3.17 2.22 -20.57
C LEU A 64 2.13 1.19 -21.05
N ARG A 65 1.09 0.95 -20.26
CA ARG A 65 0.02 0.00 -20.58
C ARG A 65 -1.12 0.61 -21.41
N LYS A 66 -1.10 1.90 -21.70
CA LYS A 66 -2.17 2.64 -22.41
C LYS A 66 -3.55 2.41 -21.80
N ARG A 67 -3.62 2.34 -20.47
CA ARG A 67 -4.87 2.20 -19.72
C ARG A 67 -5.38 3.54 -19.22
N ASP A 68 -6.70 3.65 -19.01
CA ASP A 68 -7.35 4.86 -18.52
C ASP A 68 -6.80 5.25 -17.14
N PHE A 69 -6.04 6.32 -17.12
CA PHE A 69 -5.40 6.90 -15.94
C PHE A 69 -6.44 7.34 -14.89
N GLU A 70 -7.56 7.92 -15.35
CA GLU A 70 -8.58 8.43 -14.44
C GLU A 70 -9.25 7.36 -13.59
N ARG A 71 -9.49 6.16 -14.15
CA ARG A 71 -10.14 5.07 -13.41
C ARG A 71 -9.24 4.52 -12.32
N ALA A 72 -7.97 4.32 -12.59
CA ALA A 72 -7.03 3.75 -11.65
C ALA A 72 -6.73 4.70 -10.47
N LEU A 73 -6.64 6.01 -10.71
CA LEU A 73 -6.46 7.00 -9.65
C LEU A 73 -7.72 7.19 -8.80
N LYS A 74 -8.92 7.06 -9.38
CA LYS A 74 -10.19 7.15 -8.64
C LYS A 74 -10.37 6.04 -7.61
N ASP A 75 -9.70 4.92 -7.76
CA ASP A 75 -9.80 3.79 -6.83
C ASP A 75 -9.04 4.00 -5.51
N TYR A 76 -8.16 5.01 -5.42
CA TYR A 76 -7.34 5.32 -4.24
C TYR A 76 -6.56 4.13 -3.67
N SER A 77 -6.48 3.02 -4.39
CA SER A 77 -5.87 1.80 -3.91
C SER A 77 -4.36 1.90 -3.77
N ALA A 78 -3.69 2.63 -4.67
CA ALA A 78 -2.25 2.86 -4.56
C ALA A 78 -1.89 3.78 -3.39
N VAL A 79 -2.74 4.79 -3.15
CA VAL A 79 -2.56 5.70 -2.01
C VAL A 79 -2.74 4.95 -0.69
N LEU A 80 -3.77 4.12 -0.59
CA LEU A 80 -3.99 3.29 0.60
C LEU A 80 -2.81 2.34 0.84
N ALA A 81 -2.37 1.61 -0.18
CA ALA A 81 -1.22 0.72 -0.09
C ALA A 81 0.05 1.46 0.35
N ALA A 82 0.32 2.63 -0.21
CA ALA A 82 1.46 3.45 0.18
C ALA A 82 1.41 3.88 1.66
N ILE A 83 0.24 4.28 2.15
CA ILE A 83 0.05 4.68 3.55
C ILE A 83 0.23 3.48 4.48
N LEU A 84 -0.37 2.32 4.16
CA LEU A 84 -0.21 1.09 4.95
C LEU A 84 1.26 0.68 5.05
N LEU A 85 1.98 0.69 3.93
CA LEU A 85 3.40 0.36 3.91
C LEU A 85 4.22 1.38 4.72
N ALA A 86 3.97 2.68 4.56
CA ALA A 86 4.69 3.73 5.28
C ALA A 86 4.48 3.64 6.80
N VAL A 87 3.28 3.33 7.26
CA VAL A 87 2.96 3.15 8.68
C VAL A 87 3.59 1.87 9.25
N SER A 88 3.79 0.85 8.41
CA SER A 88 4.41 -0.43 8.81
C SER A 88 5.93 -0.34 8.95
N ILE A 89 6.58 0.61 8.27
CA ILE A 89 8.03 0.80 8.32
C ILE A 89 8.38 1.75 9.48
N PRO A 90 9.42 1.43 10.28
CA PRO A 90 9.88 2.32 11.35
C PRO A 90 10.20 3.73 10.83
N PRO A 91 9.80 4.80 11.54
CA PRO A 91 10.00 6.19 11.09
C PRO A 91 11.45 6.62 10.94
N PHE A 92 12.38 5.87 11.54
CA PHE A 92 13.82 6.11 11.46
C PHE A 92 14.49 5.41 10.28
N ALA A 93 13.72 4.66 9.47
CA ALA A 93 14.28 4.01 8.29
C ALA A 93 14.75 5.05 7.26
N PRO A 94 15.85 4.78 6.53
CA PRO A 94 16.33 5.66 5.48
C PRO A 94 15.24 5.90 4.41
N TRP A 95 15.20 7.10 3.85
CA TRP A 95 14.18 7.53 2.87
C TRP A 95 14.13 6.63 1.62
N TRP A 96 15.25 6.07 1.20
CA TRP A 96 15.32 5.17 0.04
C TRP A 96 14.58 3.84 0.27
N VAL A 97 14.47 3.39 1.52
CA VAL A 97 13.77 2.14 1.87
C VAL A 97 12.28 2.25 1.52
N ILE A 98 11.65 3.38 1.90
CA ILE A 98 10.24 3.59 1.57
C ILE A 98 10.01 3.76 0.07
N VAL A 99 10.92 4.41 -0.64
CA VAL A 99 10.84 4.60 -2.09
C VAL A 99 10.93 3.25 -2.82
N ILE A 100 11.92 2.43 -2.51
CA ILE A 100 12.10 1.11 -3.12
C ILE A 100 10.94 0.19 -2.74
N GLY A 101 10.52 0.17 -1.47
CA GLY A 101 9.42 -0.65 -1.02
C GLY A 101 8.10 -0.31 -1.70
N THR A 102 7.78 0.98 -1.82
CA THR A 102 6.57 1.44 -2.49
C THR A 102 6.62 1.18 -4.00
N PHE A 103 7.76 1.40 -4.63
CA PHE A 103 7.95 1.05 -6.04
C PHE A 103 7.72 -0.44 -6.28
N PHE A 104 8.26 -1.29 -5.42
CA PHE A 104 8.10 -2.74 -5.52
C PHE A 104 6.63 -3.14 -5.29
N ALA A 105 5.98 -2.62 -4.26
CA ALA A 105 4.59 -2.91 -3.94
C ALA A 105 3.64 -2.55 -5.08
N ILE A 106 3.75 -1.33 -5.60
CA ILE A 106 2.85 -0.82 -6.63
C ILE A 106 3.28 -1.30 -8.02
N GLY A 107 4.56 -1.22 -8.35
CA GLY A 107 5.07 -1.53 -9.68
C GLY A 107 5.04 -3.02 -9.99
N ILE A 108 5.53 -3.84 -9.09
CA ILE A 108 5.66 -5.28 -9.33
C ILE A 108 4.42 -6.02 -8.81
N VAL A 109 4.13 -5.92 -7.52
CA VAL A 109 3.10 -6.78 -6.93
C VAL A 109 1.70 -6.37 -7.38
N LYS A 110 1.34 -5.09 -7.33
CA LYS A 110 0.00 -4.63 -7.73
C LYS A 110 -0.22 -4.75 -9.24
N GLN A 111 0.73 -4.31 -10.05
CA GLN A 111 0.54 -4.17 -11.50
C GLN A 111 0.79 -5.47 -12.29
N LEU A 112 1.71 -6.32 -11.86
CA LEU A 112 1.94 -7.62 -12.51
C LEU A 112 0.79 -8.59 -12.28
N TYR A 113 0.18 -8.56 -11.11
CA TYR A 113 -0.92 -9.47 -10.78
C TYR A 113 -2.32 -8.94 -11.13
N GLY A 114 -2.42 -7.80 -11.79
CA GLY A 114 -3.69 -7.33 -12.37
C GLY A 114 -4.57 -6.46 -11.47
N GLY A 115 -4.09 -5.99 -10.33
CA GLY A 115 -4.80 -5.13 -9.39
C GLY A 115 -5.17 -5.82 -8.08
N LEU A 116 -5.66 -5.05 -7.10
CA LEU A 116 -5.93 -5.52 -5.74
C LEU A 116 -6.97 -6.66 -5.66
N GLY A 117 -7.90 -6.75 -6.63
CA GLY A 117 -8.93 -7.80 -6.64
C GLY A 117 -8.46 -9.17 -7.13
N PHE A 118 -7.31 -9.25 -7.79
CA PHE A 118 -6.76 -10.48 -8.38
C PHE A 118 -5.44 -10.91 -7.75
N ASN A 119 -4.96 -10.20 -6.73
CA ASN A 119 -3.73 -10.56 -6.04
C ASN A 119 -3.95 -11.70 -5.07
N VAL A 120 -3.14 -12.75 -5.22
CA VAL A 120 -3.03 -13.85 -4.25
C VAL A 120 -2.37 -13.36 -2.96
N PHE A 121 -1.54 -12.33 -3.05
CA PHE A 121 -0.82 -11.72 -1.92
C PHE A 121 -1.18 -10.25 -1.75
N ASN A 122 -1.25 -9.80 -0.51
CA ASN A 122 -1.33 -8.38 -0.22
C ASN A 122 -0.01 -7.69 -0.63
N PRO A 123 -0.04 -6.69 -1.54
CA PRO A 123 1.16 -6.01 -2.03
C PRO A 123 2.02 -5.42 -0.92
N ASP A 124 1.38 -4.88 0.12
CA ASP A 124 2.06 -4.25 1.25
C ASP A 124 2.84 -5.27 2.08
N MET A 125 2.24 -6.44 2.31
CA MET A 125 2.89 -7.52 3.06
C MET A 125 4.09 -8.09 2.31
N VAL A 126 3.98 -8.26 1.00
CA VAL A 126 5.11 -8.75 0.17
C VAL A 126 6.24 -7.73 0.15
N ALA A 127 5.93 -6.45 -0.02
CA ALA A 127 6.92 -5.38 0.03
C ALA A 127 7.58 -5.28 1.41
N TYR A 128 6.81 -5.40 2.48
CA TYR A 128 7.31 -5.37 3.86
C TYR A 128 8.28 -6.53 4.13
N VAL A 129 7.91 -7.76 3.74
CA VAL A 129 8.79 -8.94 3.88
C VAL A 129 10.07 -8.77 3.07
N MET A 130 9.97 -8.27 1.84
CA MET A 130 11.13 -7.98 1.00
C MET A 130 12.05 -6.94 1.65
N LEU A 131 11.49 -5.86 2.20
CA LEU A 131 12.27 -4.83 2.88
C LEU A 131 12.95 -5.35 4.14
N ILE A 132 12.30 -6.19 4.93
CA ILE A 132 12.91 -6.84 6.09
C ILE A 132 14.08 -7.70 5.63
N ALA A 133 13.93 -8.53 4.60
CA ALA A 133 14.98 -9.38 4.08
C ALA A 133 16.20 -8.57 3.62
N VAL A 134 15.97 -7.48 2.88
CA VAL A 134 17.04 -6.57 2.44
C VAL A 134 17.71 -5.86 3.61
N SER A 135 16.93 -5.36 4.57
CA SER A 135 17.45 -4.70 5.78
C SER A 135 18.31 -5.66 6.61
N PHE A 136 17.86 -6.91 6.73
CA PHE A 136 18.58 -7.92 7.51
C PHE A 136 19.91 -8.29 6.86
N THR A 137 19.96 -8.44 5.54
CA THR A 137 21.21 -8.70 4.80
C THR A 137 22.20 -7.53 4.94
N HIS A 138 21.73 -6.29 4.91
CA HIS A 138 22.57 -5.12 5.09
C HIS A 138 23.12 -4.96 6.52
N SER A 139 22.38 -5.40 7.53
CA SER A 139 22.82 -5.30 8.93
C SER A 139 23.81 -6.41 9.33
N THR A 140 23.83 -7.52 8.60
CA THR A 140 24.75 -8.65 8.90
C THR A 140 26.08 -8.58 8.13
N LEU A 141 26.17 -7.79 7.07
CA LEU A 141 27.40 -7.65 6.26
C LEU A 141 28.55 -6.92 6.98
N PRO A 142 28.37 -5.90 7.85
CA PRO A 142 29.48 -5.21 8.49
C PRO A 142 30.24 -6.01 9.55
N THR A 143 29.71 -7.12 10.01
CA THR A 143 30.34 -7.93 11.07
C THR A 143 31.37 -8.95 10.58
N ILE A 144 31.53 -9.09 9.27
CA ILE A 144 32.49 -10.05 8.69
C ILE A 144 33.89 -9.42 8.46
N ASP A 145 33.99 -8.07 8.44
CA ASP A 145 35.23 -7.36 8.15
C ASP A 145 36.06 -6.99 9.39
N THR A 146 35.77 -7.52 10.57
CA THR A 146 36.49 -7.24 11.81
C THR A 146 37.03 -8.49 12.52
N VAL A 147 37.53 -9.46 11.74
CA VAL A 147 38.34 -10.56 12.31
C VAL A 147 39.69 -10.61 11.61
#